data_138278f68ca65f9dacc22f9817453b94
#
_entry.id   138278f68ca65f9dacc22f9817453b94
#
_cell.length_a   1.000
_cell.length_b   1.000
_cell.length_c   1.000
_cell.angle_alpha   90.00
_cell.angle_beta   90.00
_cell.angle_gamma   90.00
#
_symmetry.space_group_name_H-M   'P 1'
#
loop_
_entity.id
_entity.type
_entity.pdbx_description
1 polymer ?
#
loop_
_entity_poly.entity_id
_entity_poly.type
_entity_poly.pdbx_seq_one_letter_code
_entity_poly.pdbx_strand_id
1 'polypeptide(L)'
;MTVSAVETKTATGRVVRVIGPVVDAEFPRDAMPELFNALHVNVTLSGGEKTLTLEVAQHLGDNLVRAISMQPTDGLVRGTEVRDTGAPISVPVGDAVKGHVFNAIGECLNLTEGETIQADDRWGIHRKAPAFADLEPKTEMLETGIKVIDLLAPYVKGGKIGLFGGAGVGKTVLIQEMITRVARNFGGTSVFAGVGERTREGNDLIAEMTESGVIDKTALVYGQMDEPPGTRLRVALSALTMAEYFRDVKKQEVLLFIDNIFRFTQAGSEVSTLLGRMPSAVGYQPTLADEMGELQERITSVRGQAITSMQAIYVPADDYTDPAPATTFAHLDATTNLERSISDKGIYPAVDPLASSSRILAPEFVGEEHFAVATEVKRILQRYKDLQDIIAILGIEELSEEDKLTVGRARRIERFLSQNTYAAEQFTGVPGSTVPIAETIDAFRRISEGEFDHFPEQAFFMCGGLDDLRAKAKELMGEEG
;
A
#
# COMPACT_ATOMS: atom_id res chain seq x y z
N MET A 1 0.61 -19.88 38.83
CA MET A 1 1.94 -20.42 38.51
C MET A 1 2.75 -19.26 37.97
N THR A 2 3.69 -18.79 38.74
CA THR A 2 4.61 -17.71 38.39
C THR A 2 5.57 -18.25 37.34
N VAL A 3 5.43 -17.79 36.10
CA VAL A 3 6.43 -18.03 35.04
C VAL A 3 7.66 -17.23 35.42
N SER A 4 8.70 -17.93 35.85
CA SER A 4 10.03 -17.38 36.07
C SER A 4 10.48 -16.76 34.75
N ALA A 5 10.78 -15.46 34.76
CA ALA A 5 11.47 -14.81 33.65
C ALA A 5 12.83 -15.50 33.49
N VAL A 6 13.01 -16.22 32.40
CA VAL A 6 14.31 -16.70 31.98
C VAL A 6 15.12 -15.46 31.65
N GLU A 7 16.09 -15.12 32.49
CA GLU A 7 17.14 -14.14 32.14
C GLU A 7 17.84 -14.65 30.88
N THR A 8 17.47 -14.09 29.72
CA THR A 8 18.20 -14.33 28.48
C THR A 8 19.60 -13.74 28.66
N LYS A 9 20.58 -14.61 28.89
CA LYS A 9 21.99 -14.21 28.85
C LYS A 9 22.29 -13.70 27.43
N THR A 10 22.38 -12.39 27.29
CA THR A 10 22.85 -11.76 26.06
C THR A 10 24.27 -12.25 25.77
N ALA A 11 24.42 -13.03 24.69
CA ALA A 11 25.69 -13.58 24.31
C ALA A 11 26.54 -12.53 23.58
N THR A 12 27.82 -12.55 23.82
CA THR A 12 28.81 -11.75 23.08
C THR A 12 29.64 -12.70 22.19
N GLY A 13 29.71 -12.38 20.91
CA GLY A 13 30.50 -13.05 19.92
C GLY A 13 31.52 -12.10 19.27
N ARG A 14 32.07 -12.51 18.16
CA ARG A 14 33.01 -11.69 17.36
C ARG A 14 32.82 -11.90 15.88
N VAL A 15 33.06 -10.86 15.10
CA VAL A 15 33.05 -10.91 13.64
C VAL A 15 34.19 -11.79 13.13
N VAL A 16 33.86 -12.77 12.28
CA VAL A 16 34.83 -13.67 11.63
C VAL A 16 35.08 -13.24 10.19
N ARG A 17 34.04 -12.81 9.48
CA ARG A 17 34.10 -12.44 8.07
C ARG A 17 33.06 -11.39 7.73
N VAL A 18 33.43 -10.47 6.84
CA VAL A 18 32.52 -9.47 6.26
C VAL A 18 32.61 -9.55 4.74
N ILE A 19 31.47 -9.73 4.07
CA ILE A 19 31.36 -9.77 2.61
C ILE A 19 30.18 -8.87 2.21
N GLY A 20 30.44 -7.59 1.92
CA GLY A 20 29.39 -6.62 1.69
C GLY A 20 28.43 -6.56 2.89
N PRO A 21 27.11 -6.69 2.69
CA PRO A 21 26.14 -6.66 3.79
C PRO A 21 26.07 -7.98 4.60
N VAL A 22 26.81 -9.01 4.21
CA VAL A 22 26.86 -10.29 4.92
C VAL A 22 27.97 -10.31 5.95
N VAL A 23 27.63 -10.65 7.19
CA VAL A 23 28.56 -10.74 8.31
C VAL A 23 28.45 -12.13 8.95
N ASP A 24 29.56 -12.85 8.99
CA ASP A 24 29.66 -14.09 9.75
C ASP A 24 30.29 -13.80 11.11
N ALA A 25 29.64 -14.28 12.16
CA ALA A 25 30.08 -14.09 13.55
C ALA A 25 30.13 -15.41 14.31
N GLU A 26 31.12 -15.55 15.17
CA GLU A 26 31.30 -16.69 16.06
C GLU A 26 30.74 -16.36 17.44
N PHE A 27 29.97 -17.29 18.00
CA PHE A 27 29.40 -17.19 19.35
C PHE A 27 29.76 -18.44 20.17
N PRO A 28 29.72 -18.36 21.51
CA PRO A 28 29.86 -19.53 22.35
C PRO A 28 28.81 -20.59 22.01
N ARG A 29 29.19 -21.88 22.06
CA ARG A 29 28.33 -23.01 21.67
C ARG A 29 27.01 -23.07 22.45
N ASP A 30 27.04 -22.67 23.70
CA ASP A 30 25.90 -22.68 24.64
C ASP A 30 25.09 -21.37 24.62
N ALA A 31 25.45 -20.45 23.76
CA ALA A 31 24.85 -19.11 23.65
C ALA A 31 24.76 -18.64 22.19
N MET A 32 24.34 -19.52 21.29
CA MET A 32 24.13 -19.20 19.88
C MET A 32 22.87 -18.34 19.74
N PRO A 33 22.92 -17.23 18.98
CA PRO A 33 21.74 -16.43 18.66
C PRO A 33 20.67 -17.24 17.90
N GLU A 34 19.42 -16.97 18.20
CA GLU A 34 18.32 -17.55 17.42
C GLU A 34 18.21 -16.88 16.05
N LEU A 35 17.55 -17.58 15.11
CA LEU A 35 17.21 -16.99 13.80
C LEU A 35 16.35 -15.72 14.01
N PHE A 36 16.62 -14.72 13.18
CA PHE A 36 16.00 -13.40 13.21
C PHE A 36 16.38 -12.52 14.40
N ASN A 37 17.18 -12.98 15.36
CA ASN A 37 17.67 -12.09 16.41
C ASN A 37 18.44 -10.91 15.80
N ALA A 38 18.25 -9.73 16.39
CA ALA A 38 19.04 -8.55 16.11
C ALA A 38 20.39 -8.66 16.85
N LEU A 39 21.47 -8.45 16.11
CA LEU A 39 22.82 -8.35 16.66
C LEU A 39 23.30 -6.91 16.55
N HIS A 40 23.99 -6.42 17.57
CA HIS A 40 24.57 -5.08 17.57
C HIS A 40 26.10 -5.16 17.49
N VAL A 41 26.68 -4.34 16.61
CA VAL A 41 28.12 -4.20 16.43
C VAL A 41 28.49 -2.75 16.41
N ASN A 42 29.44 -2.34 17.24
CA ASN A 42 29.94 -0.98 17.22
C ASN A 42 31.11 -0.85 16.24
N VAL A 43 31.03 0.16 15.40
CA VAL A 43 32.09 0.54 14.46
C VAL A 43 32.53 1.97 14.72
N THR A 44 33.83 2.22 14.64
CA THR A 44 34.39 3.57 14.77
C THR A 44 34.74 4.09 13.39
N LEU A 45 34.05 5.14 12.97
CA LEU A 45 34.29 5.83 11.70
C LEU A 45 34.85 7.24 11.97
N SER A 46 35.28 7.94 10.93
CA SER A 46 35.77 9.33 11.03
C SER A 46 34.76 10.32 11.65
N GLY A 47 33.46 9.95 11.63
CA GLY A 47 32.36 10.74 12.23
C GLY A 47 31.96 10.34 13.65
N GLY A 48 32.66 9.37 14.28
CA GLY A 48 32.35 8.88 15.62
C GLY A 48 32.02 7.39 15.67
N GLU A 49 31.57 6.94 16.83
CA GLU A 49 31.12 5.57 17.04
C GLU A 49 29.67 5.39 16.54
N LYS A 50 29.42 4.32 15.77
CA LYS A 50 28.11 3.97 15.23
C LYS A 50 27.80 2.51 15.57
N THR A 51 26.55 2.25 15.99
CA THR A 51 26.06 0.88 16.17
C THR A 51 25.40 0.41 14.87
N LEU A 52 25.86 -0.72 14.35
CA LEU A 52 25.22 -1.43 13.25
C LEU A 52 24.27 -2.48 13.80
N THR A 53 23.11 -2.63 13.18
CA THR A 53 22.15 -3.70 13.45
C THR A 53 22.25 -4.76 12.36
N LEU A 54 22.47 -6.00 12.76
CA LEU A 54 22.50 -7.18 11.90
C LEU A 54 21.31 -8.08 12.28
N GLU A 55 20.81 -8.84 11.32
CA GLU A 55 19.78 -9.85 11.56
C GLU A 55 20.33 -11.24 11.26
N VAL A 56 20.21 -12.17 12.19
CA VAL A 56 20.65 -13.56 12.01
C VAL A 56 19.80 -14.23 10.93
N ALA A 57 20.46 -14.69 9.86
CA ALA A 57 19.81 -15.31 8.70
C ALA A 57 20.01 -16.82 8.65
N GLN A 58 21.16 -17.32 9.10
CA GLN A 58 21.52 -18.76 9.04
C GLN A 58 22.45 -19.15 10.19
N HIS A 59 22.33 -20.39 10.63
CA HIS A 59 23.37 -21.08 11.39
C HIS A 59 24.25 -21.87 10.41
N LEU A 60 25.56 -21.63 10.43
CA LEU A 60 26.49 -22.25 9.51
C LEU A 60 27.15 -23.55 10.07
N GLY A 61 26.90 -23.88 11.33
CA GLY A 61 27.66 -24.88 12.09
C GLY A 61 28.93 -24.28 12.70
N ASP A 62 29.67 -25.07 13.44
CA ASP A 62 30.94 -24.67 14.08
C ASP A 62 30.88 -23.36 14.88
N ASN A 63 29.78 -23.14 15.59
CA ASN A 63 29.55 -21.94 16.37
C ASN A 63 29.43 -20.62 15.55
N LEU A 64 29.19 -20.74 14.24
CA LEU A 64 29.07 -19.60 13.34
C LEU A 64 27.62 -19.32 12.99
N VAL A 65 27.26 -18.03 12.98
CA VAL A 65 26.04 -17.52 12.41
C VAL A 65 26.35 -16.60 11.25
N ARG A 66 25.48 -16.60 10.24
CA ARG A 66 25.49 -15.63 9.16
C ARG A 66 24.36 -14.65 9.38
N ALA A 67 24.69 -13.37 9.35
CA ALA A 67 23.76 -12.27 9.52
C ALA A 67 23.79 -11.30 8.34
N ILE A 68 22.70 -10.60 8.13
CA ILE A 68 22.56 -9.54 7.12
C ILE A 68 22.52 -8.20 7.83
N SER A 69 23.39 -7.28 7.40
CA SER A 69 23.41 -5.92 7.94
C SER A 69 22.26 -5.08 7.41
N MET A 70 21.67 -4.29 8.30
CA MET A 70 20.64 -3.29 7.96
C MET A 70 21.25 -1.96 7.54
N GLN A 71 22.53 -1.73 7.83
CA GLN A 71 23.27 -0.53 7.41
C GLN A 71 24.55 -0.93 6.66
N PRO A 72 25.18 0.02 5.93
CA PRO A 72 26.49 -0.25 5.31
C PRO A 72 27.52 -0.74 6.32
N THR A 73 28.31 -1.72 5.93
CA THR A 73 29.30 -2.39 6.78
C THR A 73 30.69 -1.74 6.74
N ASP A 74 30.80 -0.54 6.16
CA ASP A 74 32.06 0.19 6.09
C ASP A 74 32.67 0.39 7.48
N GLY A 75 33.95 0.10 7.58
CA GLY A 75 34.69 0.19 8.86
C GLY A 75 34.54 -1.03 9.78
N LEU A 76 33.68 -2.00 9.44
CA LEU A 76 33.57 -3.24 10.19
C LEU A 76 34.73 -4.18 9.87
N VAL A 77 35.45 -4.59 10.91
CA VAL A 77 36.62 -5.43 10.77
C VAL A 77 36.45 -6.77 11.48
N ARG A 78 37.25 -7.77 11.04
CA ARG A 78 37.33 -9.06 11.73
C ARG A 78 37.77 -8.87 13.18
N GLY A 79 37.17 -9.65 14.09
CA GLY A 79 37.45 -9.60 15.52
C GLY A 79 36.64 -8.58 16.30
N THR A 80 35.88 -7.71 15.62
CA THR A 80 34.96 -6.76 16.30
C THR A 80 33.94 -7.52 17.14
N GLU A 81 33.66 -7.03 18.34
CA GLU A 81 32.67 -7.61 19.24
C GLU A 81 31.25 -7.48 18.68
N VAL A 82 30.50 -8.56 18.77
CA VAL A 82 29.10 -8.65 18.36
C VAL A 82 28.25 -9.05 19.55
N ARG A 83 27.23 -8.27 19.85
CA ARG A 83 26.29 -8.55 20.93
C ARG A 83 24.95 -9.04 20.40
N ASP A 84 24.52 -10.21 20.85
CA ASP A 84 23.13 -10.67 20.63
C ASP A 84 22.18 -9.88 21.55
N THR A 85 21.14 -9.31 20.98
CA THR A 85 20.10 -8.61 21.76
C THR A 85 19.11 -9.57 22.43
N GLY A 86 19.11 -10.85 22.03
CA GLY A 86 18.18 -11.86 22.49
C GLY A 86 16.76 -11.73 21.94
N ALA A 87 16.54 -10.84 20.99
CA ALA A 87 15.24 -10.58 20.37
C ALA A 87 15.37 -10.13 18.92
N PRO A 88 14.33 -10.29 18.08
CA PRO A 88 14.28 -9.73 16.74
C PRO A 88 14.35 -8.19 16.73
N ILE A 89 14.60 -7.62 15.55
CA ILE A 89 14.46 -6.19 15.31
C ILE A 89 13.07 -5.75 15.79
N SER A 90 13.00 -4.65 16.52
CA SER A 90 11.76 -4.10 17.05
C SER A 90 11.57 -2.66 16.61
N VAL A 91 10.30 -2.23 16.55
CA VAL A 91 9.92 -0.86 16.22
C VAL A 91 9.07 -0.25 17.33
N PRO A 92 9.13 1.07 17.54
CA PRO A 92 8.24 1.75 18.46
C PRO A 92 6.79 1.67 17.94
N VAL A 93 5.84 1.55 18.84
CA VAL A 93 4.41 1.46 18.52
C VAL A 93 3.62 2.40 19.45
N GLY A 94 2.44 2.79 19.01
CA GLY A 94 1.53 3.67 19.72
C GLY A 94 1.31 5.00 19.01
N ASP A 95 0.56 5.89 19.64
CA ASP A 95 0.17 7.17 19.02
C ASP A 95 1.37 8.10 18.75
N ALA A 96 2.45 7.95 19.52
CA ALA A 96 3.64 8.76 19.35
C ALA A 96 4.39 8.56 18.02
N VAL A 97 4.09 7.48 17.25
CA VAL A 97 4.71 7.27 15.95
C VAL A 97 4.04 8.06 14.82
N LYS A 98 2.83 8.57 15.04
CA LYS A 98 2.11 9.39 14.07
C LYS A 98 2.83 10.72 13.85
N GLY A 99 2.90 11.17 12.62
CA GLY A 99 3.61 12.38 12.23
C GLY A 99 5.13 12.21 12.07
N HIS A 100 5.63 11.01 12.33
CA HIS A 100 7.07 10.73 12.31
C HIS A 100 7.46 9.75 11.20
N VAL A 101 8.73 9.84 10.83
CA VAL A 101 9.36 9.00 9.81
C VAL A 101 10.40 8.11 10.48
N PHE A 102 10.32 6.82 10.22
CA PHE A 102 11.21 5.81 10.79
C PHE A 102 11.97 5.05 9.71
N ASN A 103 13.12 4.52 10.06
CA ASN A 103 13.79 3.50 9.26
C ASN A 103 13.31 2.07 9.64
N ALA A 104 13.82 1.05 8.93
CA ALA A 104 13.39 -0.33 9.14
C ALA A 104 13.70 -0.89 10.54
N ILE A 105 14.66 -0.33 11.25
CA ILE A 105 15.05 -0.73 12.62
C ILE A 105 14.37 0.11 13.72
N GLY A 106 13.42 0.97 13.33
CA GLY A 106 12.61 1.75 14.26
C GLY A 106 13.30 2.98 14.85
N GLU A 107 14.31 3.51 14.18
CA GLU A 107 14.89 4.82 14.52
C GLU A 107 14.09 5.92 13.82
N CYS A 108 13.76 6.97 14.56
CA CYS A 108 13.06 8.13 14.02
C CYS A 108 14.04 9.06 13.28
N LEU A 109 13.68 9.41 12.05
CA LEU A 109 14.55 10.16 11.14
C LEU A 109 14.28 11.67 11.12
N ASN A 110 13.14 12.12 11.65
CA ASN A 110 12.71 13.53 11.59
C ASN A 110 12.54 14.18 12.99
N LEU A 111 13.24 13.68 14.00
CA LEU A 111 13.27 14.31 15.31
C LEU A 111 14.03 15.62 15.27
N THR A 112 13.51 16.62 15.98
CA THR A 112 14.23 17.85 16.27
C THR A 112 15.22 17.63 17.43
N GLU A 113 16.22 18.50 17.55
CA GLU A 113 17.24 18.38 18.60
C GLU A 113 16.60 18.42 20.00
N GLY A 114 16.84 17.38 20.80
CA GLY A 114 16.27 17.23 22.14
C GLY A 114 14.90 16.56 22.22
N GLU A 115 14.29 16.25 21.09
CA GLU A 115 13.02 15.51 21.03
C GLU A 115 13.25 14.00 21.16
N THR A 116 12.33 13.30 21.81
CA THR A 116 12.35 11.84 21.95
C THR A 116 10.96 11.26 21.72
N ILE A 117 10.90 10.10 21.05
CA ILE A 117 9.65 9.37 20.90
C ILE A 117 9.28 8.66 22.20
N GLN A 118 8.12 9.02 22.75
CA GLN A 118 7.54 8.36 23.94
C GLN A 118 6.57 7.26 23.44
N ALA A 119 7.13 6.17 22.93
CA ALA A 119 6.32 5.05 22.44
C ALA A 119 5.60 4.34 23.59
N ASP A 120 4.40 3.79 23.30
CA ASP A 120 3.65 2.97 24.25
C ASP A 120 4.41 1.66 24.55
N ASP A 121 5.04 1.08 23.54
CA ASP A 121 5.80 -0.16 23.61
C ASP A 121 6.75 -0.29 22.40
N ARG A 122 7.53 -1.36 22.36
CA ARG A 122 8.30 -1.78 21.17
C ARG A 122 7.96 -3.21 20.81
N TRP A 123 7.59 -3.43 19.56
CA TRP A 123 7.20 -4.73 19.06
C TRP A 123 8.20 -5.28 18.04
N GLY A 124 8.52 -6.57 18.17
CA GLY A 124 9.34 -7.28 17.19
C GLY A 124 8.64 -7.37 15.83
N ILE A 125 9.40 -7.21 14.75
CA ILE A 125 8.86 -7.19 13.38
C ILE A 125 8.49 -8.58 12.85
N HIS A 126 9.07 -9.66 13.38
CA HIS A 126 8.77 -11.03 13.02
C HIS A 126 7.61 -11.56 13.87
N ARG A 127 6.41 -11.26 13.43
CA ARG A 127 5.16 -11.67 14.08
C ARG A 127 4.44 -12.71 13.23
N LYS A 128 3.74 -13.63 13.89
CA LYS A 128 2.88 -14.58 13.19
C LYS A 128 1.60 -13.89 12.71
N ALA A 129 1.04 -14.40 11.63
CA ALA A 129 -0.31 -14.04 11.20
C ALA A 129 -1.33 -14.35 12.32
N PRO A 130 -2.45 -13.62 12.38
CA PRO A 130 -3.53 -13.90 13.32
C PRO A 130 -4.00 -15.36 13.21
N ALA A 131 -4.39 -15.95 14.35
CA ALA A 131 -4.93 -17.30 14.36
C ALA A 131 -6.25 -17.35 13.59
N PHE A 132 -6.50 -18.47 12.92
CA PHE A 132 -7.74 -18.66 12.14
C PHE A 132 -9.02 -18.35 12.93
N ALA A 133 -9.05 -18.70 14.23
CA ALA A 133 -10.17 -18.43 15.11
C ALA A 133 -10.40 -16.94 15.43
N ASP A 134 -9.42 -16.09 15.21
CA ASP A 134 -9.49 -14.65 15.47
C ASP A 134 -9.88 -13.85 14.23
N LEU A 135 -9.88 -14.48 13.04
CA LEU A 135 -10.22 -13.83 11.79
C LEU A 135 -11.72 -13.47 11.74
N GLU A 136 -12.02 -12.34 11.11
CA GLU A 136 -13.41 -11.94 10.85
C GLU A 136 -14.00 -12.84 9.75
N PRO A 137 -15.11 -13.58 10.04
CA PRO A 137 -15.67 -14.51 9.07
C PRO A 137 -16.45 -13.81 7.94
N LYS A 138 -16.87 -12.56 8.14
CA LYS A 138 -17.70 -11.83 7.20
C LYS A 138 -16.86 -10.91 6.31
N THR A 139 -17.00 -11.07 5.01
CA THR A 139 -16.43 -10.13 4.04
C THR A 139 -17.30 -8.89 3.96
N GLU A 140 -16.72 -7.73 4.23
CA GLU A 140 -17.39 -6.44 4.17
C GLU A 140 -16.71 -5.51 3.16
N MET A 141 -17.51 -4.70 2.47
CA MET A 141 -17.00 -3.66 1.60
C MET A 141 -16.47 -2.49 2.44
N LEU A 142 -15.31 -1.97 2.05
CA LEU A 142 -14.81 -0.69 2.55
C LEU A 142 -15.36 0.43 1.67
N GLU A 143 -16.36 1.13 2.15
CA GLU A 143 -16.97 2.25 1.43
C GLU A 143 -16.06 3.47 1.46
N THR A 144 -15.53 3.85 0.30
CA THR A 144 -14.57 4.96 0.17
C THR A 144 -15.25 6.30 -0.06
N GLY A 145 -16.47 6.30 -0.57
CA GLY A 145 -17.18 7.49 -1.04
C GLY A 145 -16.66 8.02 -2.39
N ILE A 146 -15.80 7.24 -3.08
CA ILE A 146 -15.33 7.52 -4.43
C ILE A 146 -16.11 6.65 -5.41
N LYS A 147 -16.93 7.29 -6.24
CA LYS A 147 -17.92 6.61 -7.12
C LYS A 147 -17.30 5.50 -7.97
N VAL A 148 -16.20 5.77 -8.65
CA VAL A 148 -15.57 4.81 -9.56
C VAL A 148 -15.06 3.56 -8.82
N ILE A 149 -14.53 3.72 -7.63
CA ILE A 149 -14.02 2.62 -6.80
C ILE A 149 -15.20 1.84 -6.24
N ASP A 150 -16.10 2.49 -5.53
CA ASP A 150 -17.17 1.83 -4.80
C ASP A 150 -18.15 1.10 -5.73
N LEU A 151 -18.42 1.64 -6.92
CA LEU A 151 -19.31 1.00 -7.89
C LEU A 151 -18.67 -0.14 -8.65
N LEU A 152 -17.45 0.07 -9.20
CA LEU A 152 -16.90 -0.78 -10.25
C LEU A 152 -15.74 -1.68 -9.81
N ALA A 153 -15.04 -1.30 -8.74
CA ALA A 153 -13.95 -2.07 -8.17
C ALA A 153 -13.89 -1.89 -6.64
N PRO A 154 -14.98 -2.27 -5.91
CA PRO A 154 -15.11 -2.01 -4.50
C PRO A 154 -14.00 -2.68 -3.67
N TYR A 155 -13.50 -1.97 -2.67
CA TYR A 155 -12.48 -2.46 -1.77
C TYR A 155 -13.05 -3.35 -0.68
N VAL A 156 -12.26 -4.32 -0.27
CA VAL A 156 -12.59 -5.23 0.82
C VAL A 156 -11.98 -4.68 2.10
N LYS A 157 -12.78 -4.55 3.15
CA LYS A 157 -12.29 -4.22 4.48
C LYS A 157 -11.38 -5.36 4.99
N GLY A 158 -10.15 -5.02 5.36
CA GLY A 158 -9.12 -6.02 5.69
C GLY A 158 -8.53 -6.74 4.49
N GLY A 159 -8.83 -6.27 3.28
CA GLY A 159 -8.32 -6.82 2.02
C GLY A 159 -7.04 -6.16 1.56
N LYS A 160 -6.53 -6.69 0.45
CA LYS A 160 -5.30 -6.26 -0.21
C LYS A 160 -5.64 -5.73 -1.59
N ILE A 161 -5.36 -4.46 -1.81
CA ILE A 161 -5.64 -3.78 -3.06
C ILE A 161 -4.34 -3.55 -3.81
N GLY A 162 -4.23 -4.06 -5.03
CA GLY A 162 -3.13 -3.73 -5.93
C GLY A 162 -3.38 -2.41 -6.63
N LEU A 163 -2.44 -1.49 -6.53
CA LEU A 163 -2.47 -0.20 -7.20
C LEU A 163 -1.47 -0.20 -8.36
N PHE A 164 -1.99 -0.09 -9.57
CA PHE A 164 -1.22 -0.04 -10.80
C PHE A 164 -1.28 1.36 -11.39
N GLY A 165 -0.24 1.78 -12.05
CA GLY A 165 -0.20 3.05 -12.76
C GLY A 165 1.21 3.55 -12.98
N GLY A 166 1.41 4.21 -14.12
CA GLY A 166 2.66 4.86 -14.46
C GLY A 166 2.92 6.12 -13.64
N ALA A 167 4.01 6.80 -13.93
CA ALA A 167 4.32 8.08 -13.30
C ALA A 167 3.32 9.17 -13.76
N GLY A 168 2.91 10.04 -12.85
CA GLY A 168 2.10 11.21 -13.16
C GLY A 168 0.60 10.96 -13.39
N VAL A 169 0.08 9.79 -13.04
CA VAL A 169 -1.36 9.46 -13.17
C VAL A 169 -2.18 9.73 -11.90
N GLY A 170 -1.59 10.35 -10.89
CA GLY A 170 -2.28 10.70 -9.65
C GLY A 170 -2.22 9.62 -8.55
N LYS A 171 -1.23 8.71 -8.60
CA LYS A 171 -1.05 7.68 -7.55
C LYS A 171 -0.94 8.29 -6.17
N THR A 172 -0.05 9.26 -5.98
CA THR A 172 0.16 9.95 -4.70
C THR A 172 -1.11 10.67 -4.23
N VAL A 173 -1.81 11.33 -5.14
CA VAL A 173 -3.07 12.02 -4.83
C VAL A 173 -4.12 11.03 -4.34
N LEU A 174 -4.23 9.86 -4.97
CA LEU A 174 -5.16 8.81 -4.52
C LEU A 174 -4.78 8.27 -3.13
N ILE A 175 -3.49 8.08 -2.85
CA ILE A 175 -2.99 7.66 -1.53
C ILE A 175 -3.38 8.68 -0.47
N GLN A 176 -3.10 9.96 -0.69
CA GLN A 176 -3.47 11.05 0.23
C GLN A 176 -4.98 11.14 0.42
N GLU A 177 -5.75 10.97 -0.65
CA GLU A 177 -7.20 10.94 -0.60
C GLU A 177 -7.72 9.82 0.28
N MET A 178 -7.17 8.61 0.14
CA MET A 178 -7.55 7.47 0.97
C MET A 178 -7.19 7.68 2.44
N ILE A 179 -6.02 8.24 2.74
CA ILE A 179 -5.63 8.60 4.11
C ILE A 179 -6.64 9.58 4.72
N THR A 180 -6.99 10.61 3.97
CA THR A 180 -7.96 11.63 4.41
C THR A 180 -9.32 11.02 4.68
N ARG A 181 -9.80 10.14 3.80
CA ARG A 181 -11.12 9.49 3.93
C ARG A 181 -11.17 8.52 5.10
N VAL A 182 -10.14 7.70 5.29
CA VAL A 182 -10.07 6.80 6.45
C VAL A 182 -10.04 7.58 7.76
N ALA A 183 -9.27 8.66 7.84
CA ALA A 183 -9.24 9.51 9.01
C ALA A 183 -10.58 10.20 9.30
N ARG A 184 -11.26 10.72 8.26
CA ARG A 184 -12.55 11.41 8.40
C ARG A 184 -13.72 10.46 8.66
N ASN A 185 -13.81 9.37 7.93
CA ASN A 185 -14.97 8.48 7.95
C ASN A 185 -14.93 7.46 9.08
N PHE A 186 -13.74 7.01 9.46
CA PHE A 186 -13.55 5.92 10.43
C PHE A 186 -12.75 6.32 11.66
N GLY A 187 -12.21 7.54 11.71
CA GLY A 187 -11.27 7.94 12.76
C GLY A 187 -10.00 7.09 12.79
N GLY A 188 -9.68 6.46 11.67
CA GLY A 188 -8.61 5.49 11.53
C GLY A 188 -7.22 6.12 11.41
N THR A 189 -6.22 5.26 11.46
CA THR A 189 -4.81 5.61 11.32
C THR A 189 -4.26 5.01 10.04
N SER A 190 -3.30 5.68 9.43
CA SER A 190 -2.59 5.18 8.26
C SER A 190 -1.12 4.93 8.58
N VAL A 191 -0.55 3.92 7.93
CA VAL A 191 0.88 3.62 7.97
C VAL A 191 1.37 3.52 6.54
N PHE A 192 2.47 4.19 6.21
CA PHE A 192 3.08 4.16 4.90
C PHE A 192 4.44 3.48 4.94
N ALA A 193 4.62 2.46 4.12
CA ALA A 193 5.88 1.75 3.93
C ALA A 193 6.50 2.12 2.58
N GLY A 194 7.56 2.91 2.59
CA GLY A 194 8.38 3.20 1.42
C GLY A 194 9.45 2.12 1.23
N VAL A 195 9.24 1.23 0.28
CA VAL A 195 10.10 0.06 0.05
C VAL A 195 10.93 0.26 -1.20
N GLY A 196 12.21 0.55 -1.04
CA GLY A 196 13.15 0.70 -2.14
C GLY A 196 12.83 1.85 -3.10
N GLU A 197 12.13 2.86 -2.62
CA GLU A 197 11.80 4.05 -3.39
C GLU A 197 12.93 5.09 -3.38
N ARG A 198 12.84 6.07 -4.26
CA ARG A 198 13.82 7.15 -4.33
C ARG A 198 13.65 8.09 -3.14
N THR A 199 14.75 8.48 -2.53
CA THR A 199 14.78 9.41 -1.39
C THR A 199 14.03 10.73 -1.69
N ARG A 200 14.15 11.24 -2.91
CA ARG A 200 13.44 12.43 -3.33
C ARG A 200 11.92 12.25 -3.30
N GLU A 201 11.42 11.15 -3.84
CA GLU A 201 9.97 10.87 -3.89
C GLU A 201 9.40 10.69 -2.48
N GLY A 202 10.17 10.06 -1.58
CA GLY A 202 9.80 9.97 -0.16
C GLY A 202 9.73 11.32 0.54
N ASN A 203 10.67 12.21 0.26
CA ASN A 203 10.67 13.55 0.82
C ASN A 203 9.55 14.43 0.26
N ASP A 204 9.28 14.34 -1.04
CA ASP A 204 8.17 15.03 -1.69
C ASP A 204 6.83 14.59 -1.08
N LEU A 205 6.64 13.28 -0.84
CA LEU A 205 5.44 12.74 -0.18
C LEU A 205 5.25 13.29 1.24
N ILE A 206 6.33 13.39 2.04
CA ILE A 206 6.27 13.96 3.39
C ILE A 206 5.82 15.41 3.34
N ALA A 207 6.37 16.20 2.40
CA ALA A 207 6.00 17.59 2.22
C ALA A 207 4.52 17.73 1.83
N GLU A 208 4.07 16.96 0.86
CA GLU A 208 2.67 16.94 0.40
C GLU A 208 1.69 16.50 1.51
N MET A 209 2.04 15.48 2.31
CA MET A 209 1.23 15.05 3.47
C MET A 209 1.18 16.12 4.57
N THR A 210 2.25 16.87 4.75
CA THR A 210 2.33 17.97 5.71
C THR A 210 1.43 19.12 5.26
N GLU A 211 1.51 19.52 3.99
CA GLU A 211 0.68 20.58 3.41
C GLU A 211 -0.81 20.23 3.44
N SER A 212 -1.16 18.98 3.16
CA SER A 212 -2.55 18.50 3.20
C SER A 212 -3.08 18.23 4.61
N GLY A 213 -2.22 18.32 5.64
CA GLY A 213 -2.58 18.10 7.04
C GLY A 213 -2.91 16.64 7.40
N VAL A 214 -2.50 15.67 6.58
CA VAL A 214 -2.73 14.24 6.87
C VAL A 214 -1.54 13.57 7.56
N ILE A 215 -0.40 14.25 7.67
CA ILE A 215 0.81 13.72 8.30
C ILE A 215 0.55 13.30 9.76
N ASP A 216 -0.22 14.05 10.53
CA ASP A 216 -0.56 13.79 11.93
C ASP A 216 -1.42 12.52 12.13
N LYS A 217 -1.93 11.95 11.05
CA LYS A 217 -2.72 10.70 11.04
C LYS A 217 -1.93 9.52 10.50
N THR A 218 -0.66 9.72 10.15
CA THR A 218 0.14 8.75 9.42
C THR A 218 1.48 8.51 10.11
N ALA A 219 1.87 7.25 10.24
CA ALA A 219 3.24 6.85 10.55
C ALA A 219 3.93 6.45 9.25
N LEU A 220 5.17 6.88 9.02
CA LEU A 220 5.92 6.58 7.82
C LEU A 220 7.16 5.76 8.16
N VAL A 221 7.41 4.72 7.37
CA VAL A 221 8.60 3.86 7.52
C VAL A 221 9.27 3.73 6.16
N TYR A 222 10.52 4.14 6.08
CA TYR A 222 11.28 4.15 4.82
C TYR A 222 12.48 3.19 4.85
N GLY A 223 12.63 2.44 3.78
CA GLY A 223 13.85 1.75 3.40
C GLY A 223 14.18 2.12 1.96
N GLN A 224 15.06 3.09 1.78
CA GLN A 224 15.32 3.75 0.51
C GLN A 224 16.09 2.88 -0.48
N MET A 225 16.11 3.28 -1.75
CA MET A 225 16.72 2.54 -2.85
C MET A 225 18.25 2.33 -2.67
N ASP A 226 18.93 3.25 -2.00
CA ASP A 226 20.37 3.24 -1.74
C ASP A 226 20.75 2.45 -0.48
N GLU A 227 19.77 2.03 0.32
CA GLU A 227 20.02 1.26 1.51
C GLU A 227 20.28 -0.24 1.21
N PRO A 228 20.98 -0.96 2.11
CA PRO A 228 21.25 -2.37 1.95
C PRO A 228 19.99 -3.22 1.72
N PRO A 229 20.11 -4.36 1.04
CA PRO A 229 18.95 -5.21 0.72
C PRO A 229 18.23 -5.73 1.98
N GLY A 230 18.94 -5.92 3.11
CA GLY A 230 18.32 -6.29 4.38
C GLY A 230 17.28 -5.28 4.85
N THR A 231 17.60 -4.00 4.80
CA THR A 231 16.68 -2.90 5.14
C THR A 231 15.47 -2.88 4.23
N ARG A 232 15.68 -2.94 2.92
CA ARG A 232 14.58 -2.95 1.93
C ARG A 232 13.67 -4.17 2.08
N LEU A 233 14.20 -5.31 2.54
CA LEU A 233 13.42 -6.52 2.80
C LEU A 233 12.59 -6.41 4.09
N ARG A 234 13.04 -5.64 5.09
CA ARG A 234 12.41 -5.57 6.43
C ARG A 234 11.49 -4.37 6.64
N VAL A 235 11.64 -3.32 5.87
CA VAL A 235 10.87 -2.09 6.04
C VAL A 235 9.35 -2.30 6.00
N ALA A 236 8.86 -3.16 5.11
CA ALA A 236 7.43 -3.48 5.03
C ALA A 236 6.93 -4.20 6.30
N LEU A 237 7.73 -5.09 6.87
CA LEU A 237 7.41 -5.77 8.14
C LEU A 237 7.40 -4.78 9.31
N SER A 238 8.31 -3.82 9.32
CA SER A 238 8.36 -2.77 10.34
C SER A 238 7.11 -1.89 10.32
N ALA A 239 6.71 -1.44 9.14
CA ALA A 239 5.47 -0.68 8.95
C ALA A 239 4.23 -1.50 9.33
N LEU A 240 4.15 -2.75 8.90
CA LEU A 240 3.05 -3.64 9.24
C LEU A 240 2.93 -3.88 10.75
N THR A 241 4.06 -3.98 11.45
CA THR A 241 4.07 -4.13 12.92
C THR A 241 3.46 -2.92 13.62
N MET A 242 3.76 -1.71 13.16
CA MET A 242 3.12 -0.49 13.68
C MET A 242 1.61 -0.51 13.39
N ALA A 243 1.21 -0.92 12.19
CA ALA A 243 -0.21 -1.06 11.80
C ALA A 243 -0.96 -2.08 12.68
N GLU A 244 -0.33 -3.21 12.98
CA GLU A 244 -0.92 -4.24 13.85
C GLU A 244 -1.20 -3.72 15.26
N TYR A 245 -0.34 -2.87 15.81
CA TYR A 245 -0.59 -2.29 17.13
C TYR A 245 -1.85 -1.42 17.13
N PHE A 246 -2.06 -0.61 16.11
CA PHE A 246 -3.28 0.19 15.99
C PHE A 246 -4.53 -0.69 15.84
N ARG A 247 -4.46 -1.77 15.06
CA ARG A 247 -5.56 -2.74 14.94
C ARG A 247 -5.83 -3.48 16.23
N ASP A 248 -4.80 -4.08 16.83
CA ASP A 248 -4.94 -5.08 17.89
C ASP A 248 -5.10 -4.46 19.28
N VAL A 249 -4.42 -3.34 19.55
CA VAL A 249 -4.41 -2.67 20.86
C VAL A 249 -5.30 -1.43 20.87
N LYS A 250 -5.10 -0.52 19.91
CA LYS A 250 -5.88 0.73 19.84
C LYS A 250 -7.29 0.52 19.27
N LYS A 251 -7.58 -0.64 18.70
CA LYS A 251 -8.89 -0.98 18.12
C LYS A 251 -9.35 0.02 17.07
N GLN A 252 -8.46 0.37 16.17
CA GLN A 252 -8.69 1.31 15.08
C GLN A 252 -8.70 0.60 13.73
N GLU A 253 -9.43 1.15 12.78
CA GLU A 253 -9.26 0.83 11.36
C GLU A 253 -7.91 1.36 10.90
N VAL A 254 -7.17 0.54 10.18
CA VAL A 254 -5.82 0.90 9.72
C VAL A 254 -5.75 0.77 8.20
N LEU A 255 -5.17 1.77 7.57
CA LEU A 255 -4.81 1.75 6.17
C LEU A 255 -3.30 1.63 6.04
N LEU A 256 -2.84 0.56 5.42
CA LEU A 256 -1.41 0.30 5.19
C LEU A 256 -1.10 0.50 3.71
N PHE A 257 -0.22 1.44 3.42
CA PHE A 257 0.34 1.62 2.08
C PHE A 257 1.71 0.96 1.98
N ILE A 258 1.94 0.24 0.88
CA ILE A 258 3.25 -0.34 0.56
C ILE A 258 3.64 0.14 -0.84
N ASP A 259 4.64 0.97 -0.92
CA ASP A 259 5.18 1.46 -2.18
C ASP A 259 6.69 1.20 -2.25
N ASN A 260 7.15 0.22 -2.94
CA ASN A 260 6.52 -0.67 -3.89
C ASN A 260 6.71 -2.15 -3.47
N ILE A 261 5.68 -2.96 -3.52
CA ILE A 261 5.77 -4.39 -3.10
C ILE A 261 6.75 -5.19 -3.95
N PHE A 262 6.96 -4.84 -5.21
CA PHE A 262 7.96 -5.47 -6.07
C PHE A 262 9.38 -5.32 -5.50
N ARG A 263 9.69 -4.17 -4.88
CA ARG A 263 11.01 -3.92 -4.27
C ARG A 263 11.26 -4.82 -3.05
N PHE A 264 10.22 -5.21 -2.34
CA PHE A 264 10.29 -6.22 -1.28
C PHE A 264 10.77 -7.57 -1.84
N THR A 265 10.18 -8.05 -2.93
CA THR A 265 10.61 -9.31 -3.57
C THR A 265 12.00 -9.22 -4.18
N GLN A 266 12.35 -8.09 -4.77
CA GLN A 266 13.69 -7.84 -5.31
C GLN A 266 14.75 -7.87 -4.21
N ALA A 267 14.51 -7.22 -3.08
CA ALA A 267 15.41 -7.25 -1.93
C ALA A 267 15.59 -8.68 -1.38
N GLY A 268 14.51 -9.46 -1.33
CA GLY A 268 14.56 -10.88 -0.97
C GLY A 268 15.43 -11.72 -1.91
N SER A 269 15.38 -11.46 -3.22
CA SER A 269 16.25 -12.09 -4.21
C SER A 269 17.71 -11.73 -3.99
N GLU A 270 18.02 -10.47 -3.73
CA GLU A 270 19.39 -10.02 -3.43
C GLU A 270 19.93 -10.68 -2.15
N VAL A 271 19.16 -10.70 -1.07
CA VAL A 271 19.53 -11.36 0.19
C VAL A 271 19.75 -12.86 -0.02
N SER A 272 18.85 -13.53 -0.74
CA SER A 272 18.97 -14.97 -1.04
C SER A 272 20.26 -15.30 -1.79
N THR A 273 20.61 -14.47 -2.77
CA THR A 273 21.87 -14.60 -3.52
C THR A 273 23.08 -14.40 -2.62
N LEU A 274 23.07 -13.38 -1.77
CA LEU A 274 24.14 -13.10 -0.82
C LEU A 274 24.31 -14.22 0.22
N LEU A 275 23.24 -14.91 0.58
CA LEU A 275 23.27 -16.08 1.46
C LEU A 275 23.74 -17.36 0.74
N GLY A 276 23.98 -17.30 -0.57
CA GLY A 276 24.44 -18.44 -1.38
C GLY A 276 23.34 -19.48 -1.64
N ARG A 277 22.09 -19.12 -1.59
CA ARG A 277 20.96 -20.00 -1.94
C ARG A 277 20.88 -20.15 -3.45
N MET A 278 20.52 -21.35 -3.90
CA MET A 278 20.31 -21.62 -5.33
C MET A 278 19.05 -20.85 -5.81
N PRO A 279 19.14 -20.05 -6.88
CA PRO A 279 17.97 -19.31 -7.38
C PRO A 279 16.94 -20.25 -7.99
N SER A 280 15.68 -19.85 -7.93
CA SER A 280 14.57 -20.48 -8.63
C SER A 280 14.36 -19.87 -10.04
N ALA A 281 13.17 -20.02 -10.60
CA ALA A 281 12.85 -19.47 -11.92
C ALA A 281 13.12 -17.95 -12.01
N VAL A 282 13.66 -17.53 -13.14
CA VAL A 282 13.99 -16.13 -13.48
C VAL A 282 14.96 -15.46 -12.48
N GLY A 283 15.67 -16.25 -11.67
CA GLY A 283 16.64 -15.74 -10.70
C GLY A 283 16.06 -15.32 -9.34
N TYR A 284 14.77 -15.53 -9.09
CA TYR A 284 14.16 -15.24 -7.80
C TYR A 284 14.55 -16.24 -6.71
N GLN A 285 14.37 -15.85 -5.47
CA GLN A 285 14.59 -16.70 -4.30
C GLN A 285 13.62 -17.89 -4.28
N PRO A 286 14.09 -19.07 -3.81
CA PRO A 286 13.21 -20.24 -3.68
C PRO A 286 12.11 -20.04 -2.62
N THR A 287 12.30 -19.07 -1.71
CA THR A 287 11.39 -18.71 -0.61
C THR A 287 10.42 -17.56 -0.96
N LEU A 288 10.32 -17.19 -2.22
CA LEU A 288 9.50 -16.04 -2.66
C LEU A 288 8.04 -16.12 -2.17
N ALA A 289 7.40 -17.26 -2.37
CA ALA A 289 6.01 -17.45 -1.97
C ALA A 289 5.83 -17.42 -0.44
N ASP A 290 6.78 -18.00 0.30
CA ASP A 290 6.75 -18.02 1.77
C ASP A 290 6.93 -16.62 2.34
N GLU A 291 7.92 -15.86 1.85
CA GLU A 291 8.18 -14.49 2.28
C GLU A 291 6.99 -13.56 1.99
N MET A 292 6.40 -13.69 0.80
CA MET A 292 5.20 -12.94 0.44
C MET A 292 4.00 -13.36 1.31
N GLY A 293 3.82 -14.65 1.55
CA GLY A 293 2.77 -15.18 2.41
C GLY A 293 2.89 -14.68 3.85
N GLU A 294 4.08 -14.70 4.43
CA GLU A 294 4.33 -14.19 5.78
C GLU A 294 3.94 -12.72 5.93
N LEU A 295 4.23 -11.89 4.93
CA LEU A 295 3.82 -10.49 4.91
C LEU A 295 2.30 -10.35 4.73
N GLN A 296 1.74 -10.97 3.72
CA GLN A 296 0.36 -10.75 3.27
C GLN A 296 -0.69 -11.31 4.24
N GLU A 297 -0.43 -12.46 4.86
CA GLU A 297 -1.38 -13.10 5.77
C GLU A 297 -1.56 -12.36 7.12
N ARG A 298 -0.65 -11.45 7.45
CA ARG A 298 -0.79 -10.57 8.62
C ARG A 298 -1.76 -9.41 8.34
N ILE A 299 -2.00 -9.08 7.07
CA ILE A 299 -2.87 -8.00 6.61
C ILE A 299 -4.29 -8.56 6.50
N THR A 300 -5.10 -8.37 7.53
CA THR A 300 -6.44 -8.95 7.60
C THR A 300 -7.31 -8.26 8.66
N SER A 301 -8.59 -8.64 8.67
CA SER A 301 -9.56 -8.24 9.70
C SER A 301 -9.50 -9.18 10.90
N VAL A 302 -9.44 -8.62 12.10
CA VAL A 302 -9.38 -9.35 13.37
C VAL A 302 -10.39 -8.74 14.34
N ARG A 303 -11.38 -9.53 14.76
CA ARG A 303 -12.36 -9.15 15.80
C ARG A 303 -13.01 -7.77 15.57
N GLY A 304 -13.42 -7.52 14.35
CA GLY A 304 -14.12 -6.29 13.96
C GLY A 304 -13.24 -5.10 13.58
N GLN A 305 -11.92 -5.24 13.69
CA GLN A 305 -10.97 -4.22 13.24
C GLN A 305 -10.12 -4.75 12.09
N ALA A 306 -9.73 -3.89 11.19
CA ALA A 306 -9.02 -4.30 9.98
C ALA A 306 -7.75 -3.51 9.72
N ILE A 307 -6.77 -4.18 9.10
CA ILE A 307 -5.74 -3.55 8.30
C ILE A 307 -6.13 -3.78 6.84
N THR A 308 -6.45 -2.70 6.13
CA THR A 308 -6.66 -2.73 4.68
C THR A 308 -5.41 -2.20 4.02
N SER A 309 -4.85 -2.93 3.05
CA SER A 309 -3.63 -2.49 2.38
C SER A 309 -3.86 -2.04 0.95
N MET A 310 -3.18 -0.97 0.57
CA MET A 310 -2.98 -0.56 -0.82
C MET A 310 -1.51 -0.74 -1.16
N GLN A 311 -1.23 -1.59 -2.14
CA GLN A 311 0.12 -1.99 -2.51
C GLN A 311 0.39 -1.55 -3.94
N ALA A 312 1.32 -0.61 -4.11
CA ALA A 312 1.79 -0.27 -5.44
C ALA A 312 2.57 -1.44 -6.03
N ILE A 313 2.23 -1.84 -7.23
CA ILE A 313 2.81 -2.99 -7.90
C ILE A 313 3.46 -2.51 -9.20
N TYR A 314 4.76 -2.77 -9.30
CA TYR A 314 5.50 -2.64 -10.55
C TYR A 314 5.54 -4.01 -11.25
N VAL A 315 5.20 -4.02 -12.53
CA VAL A 315 5.24 -5.22 -13.36
C VAL A 315 6.43 -5.09 -14.32
N PRO A 316 7.51 -5.85 -14.12
CA PRO A 316 8.69 -5.77 -14.98
C PRO A 316 8.34 -6.08 -16.44
N ALA A 317 8.73 -5.19 -17.37
CA ALA A 317 8.48 -5.33 -18.81
C ALA A 317 7.01 -5.60 -19.19
N ASP A 318 6.07 -5.18 -18.34
CA ASP A 318 4.63 -5.46 -18.47
C ASP A 318 4.30 -6.96 -18.57
N ASP A 319 5.19 -7.80 -18.05
CA ASP A 319 5.02 -9.28 -18.01
C ASP A 319 4.33 -9.72 -16.71
N TYR A 320 3.03 -9.92 -16.78
CA TYR A 320 2.21 -10.40 -15.67
C TYR A 320 2.47 -11.87 -15.29
N THR A 321 3.26 -12.59 -16.09
CA THR A 321 3.67 -13.98 -15.80
C THR A 321 4.97 -14.07 -15.03
N ASP A 322 5.67 -12.95 -14.83
CA ASP A 322 6.85 -12.87 -13.96
C ASP A 322 6.48 -13.35 -12.55
N PRO A 323 7.33 -14.19 -11.91
CA PRO A 323 7.02 -14.78 -10.60
C PRO A 323 6.69 -13.78 -9.49
N ALA A 324 7.29 -12.59 -9.48
CA ALA A 324 7.04 -11.60 -8.42
C ALA A 324 5.64 -11.00 -8.49
N PRO A 325 5.19 -10.39 -9.61
CA PRO A 325 3.81 -9.94 -9.72
C PRO A 325 2.81 -11.10 -9.63
N ALA A 326 3.09 -12.26 -10.25
CA ALA A 326 2.18 -13.40 -10.20
C ALA A 326 1.91 -13.88 -8.77
N THR A 327 2.95 -13.97 -7.93
CA THR A 327 2.81 -14.33 -6.51
C THR A 327 2.03 -13.26 -5.75
N THR A 328 2.27 -11.99 -6.04
CA THR A 328 1.54 -10.89 -5.40
C THR A 328 0.06 -10.90 -5.77
N PHE A 329 -0.27 -11.13 -7.03
CA PHE A 329 -1.66 -11.17 -7.50
C PHE A 329 -2.50 -12.24 -6.82
N ALA A 330 -1.90 -13.36 -6.45
CA ALA A 330 -2.60 -14.43 -5.73
C ALA A 330 -3.17 -13.98 -4.37
N HIS A 331 -2.62 -12.92 -3.78
CA HIS A 331 -3.06 -12.37 -2.50
C HIS A 331 -4.05 -11.20 -2.64
N LEU A 332 -4.22 -10.63 -3.83
CA LEU A 332 -5.04 -9.44 -4.00
C LEU A 332 -6.54 -9.73 -3.99
N ASP A 333 -7.27 -8.86 -3.33
CA ASP A 333 -8.74 -8.88 -3.29
C ASP A 333 -9.37 -7.93 -4.31
N ALA A 334 -8.66 -6.85 -4.65
CA ALA A 334 -9.06 -5.90 -5.66
C ALA A 334 -7.85 -5.29 -6.37
N THR A 335 -8.07 -4.76 -7.57
CA THR A 335 -7.07 -4.02 -8.32
C THR A 335 -7.62 -2.67 -8.75
N THR A 336 -6.81 -1.62 -8.59
CA THR A 336 -7.09 -0.29 -9.11
C THR A 336 -6.02 0.06 -10.13
N ASN A 337 -6.42 0.21 -11.37
CA ASN A 337 -5.54 0.59 -12.46
C ASN A 337 -5.72 2.07 -12.79
N LEU A 338 -4.66 2.86 -12.60
CA LEU A 338 -4.62 4.28 -12.97
C LEU A 338 -4.07 4.42 -14.38
N GLU A 339 -4.83 5.07 -15.25
CA GLU A 339 -4.54 5.14 -16.69
C GLU A 339 -4.29 6.58 -17.15
N ARG A 340 -3.19 6.77 -17.89
CA ARG A 340 -2.79 8.09 -18.39
C ARG A 340 -3.81 8.68 -19.36
N SER A 341 -4.36 7.87 -20.24
CA SER A 341 -5.37 8.31 -21.21
C SER A 341 -6.63 8.89 -20.55
N ILE A 342 -6.92 8.50 -19.31
CA ILE A 342 -8.02 9.03 -18.50
C ILE A 342 -7.60 10.35 -17.85
N SER A 343 -6.38 10.41 -17.27
CA SER A 343 -5.87 11.64 -16.68
C SER A 343 -5.68 12.76 -17.72
N ASP A 344 -5.29 12.41 -18.95
CA ASP A 344 -5.14 13.37 -20.06
C ASP A 344 -6.48 14.03 -20.47
N LYS A 345 -7.61 13.38 -20.18
CA LYS A 345 -8.96 13.92 -20.32
C LYS A 345 -9.39 14.82 -19.13
N GLY A 346 -8.54 14.95 -18.11
CA GLY A 346 -8.86 15.68 -16.88
C GLY A 346 -9.79 14.92 -15.93
N ILE A 347 -10.00 13.61 -16.13
CA ILE A 347 -10.86 12.78 -15.30
C ILE A 347 -10.05 12.26 -14.11
N TYR A 348 -10.45 12.66 -12.89
CA TYR A 348 -9.83 12.26 -11.64
C TYR A 348 -10.87 11.74 -10.63
N PRO A 349 -10.52 10.70 -9.84
CA PRO A 349 -9.30 9.89 -9.96
C PRO A 349 -9.24 9.15 -11.31
N ALA A 350 -8.03 9.04 -11.88
CA ALA A 350 -7.84 8.48 -13.21
C ALA A 350 -7.91 6.93 -13.24
N VAL A 351 -8.90 6.37 -12.60
CA VAL A 351 -9.12 4.93 -12.48
C VAL A 351 -9.74 4.40 -13.77
N ASP A 352 -9.09 3.40 -14.38
CA ASP A 352 -9.67 2.67 -15.51
C ASP A 352 -10.77 1.71 -15.02
N PRO A 353 -12.04 1.98 -15.33
CA PRO A 353 -13.16 1.18 -14.83
C PRO A 353 -13.25 -0.20 -15.45
N LEU A 354 -12.62 -0.43 -16.61
CA LEU A 354 -12.62 -1.70 -17.32
C LEU A 354 -11.43 -2.59 -16.93
N ALA A 355 -10.28 -1.99 -16.63
CA ALA A 355 -9.09 -2.70 -16.22
C ALA A 355 -9.02 -2.95 -14.71
N SER A 356 -9.78 -2.22 -13.91
CA SER A 356 -9.87 -2.40 -12.47
C SER A 356 -10.87 -3.49 -12.10
N SER A 357 -10.61 -4.22 -11.03
CA SER A 357 -11.43 -5.37 -10.64
C SER A 357 -11.55 -5.54 -9.13
N SER A 358 -12.57 -6.25 -8.67
CA SER A 358 -12.73 -6.63 -7.28
C SER A 358 -13.41 -7.99 -7.18
N ARG A 359 -12.90 -8.85 -6.28
CA ARG A 359 -13.49 -10.17 -6.04
C ARG A 359 -14.86 -10.10 -5.37
N ILE A 360 -15.17 -8.99 -4.69
CA ILE A 360 -16.48 -8.82 -4.03
C ILE A 360 -17.53 -8.19 -4.94
N LEU A 361 -17.20 -7.85 -6.18
CA LEU A 361 -18.21 -7.38 -7.14
C LEU A 361 -19.00 -8.59 -7.67
N ALA A 362 -19.81 -9.14 -6.80
CA ALA A 362 -20.69 -10.28 -7.04
C ALA A 362 -21.96 -10.13 -6.18
N PRO A 363 -23.12 -10.66 -6.65
CA PRO A 363 -24.41 -10.45 -5.97
C PRO A 363 -24.42 -10.87 -4.49
N GLU A 364 -23.68 -11.91 -4.15
CA GLU A 364 -23.58 -12.42 -2.77
C GLU A 364 -22.90 -11.48 -1.79
N PHE A 365 -22.07 -10.55 -2.27
CA PHE A 365 -21.33 -9.59 -1.42
C PHE A 365 -21.92 -8.19 -1.45
N VAL A 366 -22.16 -7.65 -2.65
CA VAL A 366 -22.61 -6.27 -2.83
C VAL A 366 -24.11 -6.12 -3.05
N GLY A 367 -24.83 -7.23 -3.28
CA GLY A 367 -26.26 -7.27 -3.59
C GLY A 367 -26.54 -7.20 -5.08
N GLU A 368 -27.76 -7.66 -5.45
CA GLU A 368 -28.20 -7.77 -6.83
C GLU A 368 -28.23 -6.45 -7.59
N GLU A 369 -28.71 -5.38 -6.94
CA GLU A 369 -28.84 -4.06 -7.57
C GLU A 369 -27.49 -3.44 -7.90
N HIS A 370 -26.56 -3.43 -6.95
CA HIS A 370 -25.20 -2.93 -7.16
C HIS A 370 -24.51 -3.69 -8.29
N PHE A 371 -24.57 -5.01 -8.26
CA PHE A 371 -23.96 -5.87 -9.30
C PHE A 371 -24.56 -5.61 -10.68
N ALA A 372 -25.88 -5.50 -10.78
CA ALA A 372 -26.58 -5.24 -12.04
C ALA A 372 -26.18 -3.88 -12.63
N VAL A 373 -26.16 -2.83 -11.82
CA VAL A 373 -25.78 -1.48 -12.27
C VAL A 373 -24.31 -1.43 -12.68
N ALA A 374 -23.41 -2.02 -11.91
CA ALA A 374 -21.98 -2.08 -12.24
C ALA A 374 -21.76 -2.84 -13.57
N THR A 375 -22.45 -3.94 -13.78
CA THR A 375 -22.38 -4.73 -15.01
C THR A 375 -22.85 -3.94 -16.21
N GLU A 376 -23.97 -3.22 -16.09
CA GLU A 376 -24.50 -2.39 -17.17
C GLU A 376 -23.58 -1.22 -17.51
N VAL A 377 -23.05 -0.54 -16.50
CA VAL A 377 -22.07 0.54 -16.70
C VAL A 377 -20.84 0.03 -17.45
N LYS A 378 -20.28 -1.10 -17.02
CA LYS A 378 -19.12 -1.73 -17.70
C LYS A 378 -19.46 -2.13 -19.14
N ARG A 379 -20.66 -2.65 -19.38
CA ARG A 379 -21.14 -3.01 -20.74
C ARG A 379 -21.16 -1.78 -21.65
N ILE A 380 -21.72 -0.69 -21.18
CA ILE A 380 -21.81 0.57 -21.94
C ILE A 380 -20.41 1.12 -22.24
N LEU A 381 -19.54 1.17 -21.25
CA LEU A 381 -18.16 1.64 -21.42
C LEU A 381 -17.34 0.74 -22.36
N GLN A 382 -17.51 -0.58 -22.27
CA GLN A 382 -16.85 -1.53 -23.17
C GLN A 382 -17.32 -1.33 -24.61
N ARG A 383 -18.63 -1.20 -24.83
CA ARG A 383 -19.16 -0.93 -26.18
C ARG A 383 -18.59 0.36 -26.76
N TYR A 384 -18.51 1.41 -25.95
CA TYR A 384 -17.91 2.67 -26.36
C TYR A 384 -16.43 2.50 -26.75
N LYS A 385 -15.67 1.76 -25.97
CA LYS A 385 -14.27 1.44 -26.27
C LYS A 385 -14.14 0.70 -27.60
N ASP A 386 -14.98 -0.27 -27.85
CA ASP A 386 -14.98 -1.06 -29.09
C ASP A 386 -15.33 -0.21 -30.34
N LEU A 387 -16.11 0.86 -30.14
CA LEU A 387 -16.51 1.78 -31.20
C LEU A 387 -15.50 2.92 -31.45
N GLN A 388 -14.53 3.13 -30.58
CA GLN A 388 -13.59 4.30 -30.68
C GLN A 388 -12.83 4.33 -32.00
N ASP A 389 -12.35 3.18 -32.49
CA ASP A 389 -11.62 3.12 -33.75
C ASP A 389 -12.52 3.48 -34.94
N ILE A 390 -13.76 3.04 -34.91
CA ILE A 390 -14.77 3.36 -35.96
C ILE A 390 -15.06 4.87 -35.90
N ILE A 391 -15.27 5.43 -34.72
CA ILE A 391 -15.53 6.87 -34.53
C ILE A 391 -14.35 7.72 -35.02
N ALA A 392 -13.13 7.28 -34.74
CA ALA A 392 -11.92 8.01 -35.17
C ALA A 392 -11.71 8.05 -36.67
N ILE A 393 -12.11 6.98 -37.37
CA ILE A 393 -11.92 6.87 -38.83
C ILE A 393 -13.11 7.41 -39.62
N LEU A 394 -14.33 7.06 -39.25
CA LEU A 394 -15.54 7.36 -39.99
C LEU A 394 -16.41 8.47 -39.42
N GLY A 395 -16.19 8.81 -38.15
CA GLY A 395 -17.01 9.77 -37.40
C GLY A 395 -18.22 9.11 -36.70
N ILE A 396 -18.80 9.82 -35.76
CA ILE A 396 -19.94 9.33 -34.95
C ILE A 396 -21.22 9.18 -35.78
N GLU A 397 -21.35 9.93 -36.90
CA GLU A 397 -22.55 9.95 -37.73
C GLU A 397 -22.75 8.62 -38.47
N GLU A 398 -21.70 7.86 -38.69
CA GLU A 398 -21.75 6.56 -39.34
C GLU A 398 -22.22 5.40 -38.44
N LEU A 399 -22.39 5.68 -37.13
CA LEU A 399 -22.88 4.68 -36.16
C LEU A 399 -24.40 4.46 -36.32
N SER A 400 -24.87 3.28 -35.94
CA SER A 400 -26.29 3.02 -35.75
C SER A 400 -26.87 3.96 -34.68
N GLU A 401 -28.18 4.21 -34.73
CA GLU A 401 -28.85 5.04 -33.72
C GLU A 401 -28.71 4.45 -32.28
N GLU A 402 -28.70 3.13 -32.17
CA GLU A 402 -28.45 2.43 -30.91
C GLU A 402 -27.04 2.70 -30.39
N ASP A 403 -26.03 2.62 -31.27
CA ASP A 403 -24.64 2.88 -30.90
C ASP A 403 -24.40 4.37 -30.58
N LYS A 404 -25.04 5.29 -31.30
CA LYS A 404 -25.01 6.73 -30.98
C LYS A 404 -25.54 6.99 -29.59
N LEU A 405 -26.66 6.38 -29.23
CA LEU A 405 -27.24 6.49 -27.89
C LEU A 405 -26.31 5.92 -26.82
N THR A 406 -25.74 4.74 -27.06
CA THR A 406 -24.79 4.09 -26.16
C THR A 406 -23.54 4.95 -25.98
N VAL A 407 -22.97 5.51 -27.03
CA VAL A 407 -21.82 6.42 -26.98
C VAL A 407 -22.13 7.69 -26.17
N GLY A 408 -23.29 8.29 -26.39
CA GLY A 408 -23.74 9.47 -25.63
C GLY A 408 -23.84 9.19 -24.14
N ARG A 409 -24.40 8.05 -23.74
CA ARG A 409 -24.48 7.63 -22.34
C ARG A 409 -23.10 7.26 -21.78
N ALA A 410 -22.26 6.57 -22.54
CA ALA A 410 -20.91 6.21 -22.14
C ALA A 410 -20.05 7.46 -21.83
N ARG A 411 -20.13 8.51 -22.63
CA ARG A 411 -19.44 9.78 -22.41
C ARG A 411 -19.91 10.48 -21.14
N ARG A 412 -21.21 10.44 -20.83
CA ARG A 412 -21.77 10.96 -19.58
C ARG A 412 -21.30 10.15 -18.39
N ILE A 413 -21.34 8.83 -18.49
CA ILE A 413 -20.85 7.91 -17.44
C ILE A 413 -19.36 8.15 -17.18
N GLU A 414 -18.54 8.22 -18.22
CA GLU A 414 -17.08 8.47 -18.08
C GLU A 414 -16.80 9.77 -17.32
N ARG A 415 -17.53 10.84 -17.65
CA ARG A 415 -17.39 12.12 -16.94
C ARG A 415 -17.96 12.08 -15.52
N PHE A 416 -19.06 11.39 -15.29
CA PHE A 416 -19.66 11.27 -13.97
C PHE A 416 -18.87 10.38 -13.01
N LEU A 417 -18.00 9.51 -13.52
CA LEU A 417 -17.02 8.78 -12.72
C LEU A 417 -15.95 9.69 -12.12
N SER A 418 -15.72 10.88 -12.70
CA SER A 418 -14.85 11.90 -12.11
C SER A 418 -15.48 12.51 -10.86
N GLN A 419 -14.65 12.91 -9.92
CA GLN A 419 -15.07 13.42 -8.63
C GLN A 419 -14.03 14.34 -8.02
N ASN A 420 -14.45 15.44 -7.38
CA ASN A 420 -13.55 16.27 -6.61
C ASN A 420 -13.05 15.53 -5.37
N THR A 421 -11.74 15.59 -5.14
CA THR A 421 -11.08 14.94 -4.03
C THR A 421 -10.65 15.96 -2.97
N TYR A 422 -10.62 15.54 -1.71
CA TYR A 422 -10.12 16.36 -0.60
C TYR A 422 -8.64 16.69 -0.74
N ALA A 423 -7.86 15.75 -1.25
CA ALA A 423 -6.43 15.95 -1.47
C ALA A 423 -6.12 17.03 -2.53
N ALA A 424 -7.03 17.24 -3.49
CA ALA A 424 -6.87 18.25 -4.53
C ALA A 424 -7.48 19.61 -4.16
N GLU A 425 -8.22 19.72 -3.07
CA GLU A 425 -8.96 20.94 -2.67
C GLU A 425 -8.06 22.16 -2.58
N GLN A 426 -6.87 22.01 -2.02
CA GLN A 426 -5.89 23.09 -1.91
C GLN A 426 -5.38 23.64 -3.26
N PHE A 427 -5.41 22.81 -4.31
CA PHE A 427 -4.94 23.19 -5.65
C PHE A 427 -6.06 23.72 -6.54
N THR A 428 -7.26 23.14 -6.39
CA THR A 428 -8.41 23.44 -7.24
C THR A 428 -9.31 24.53 -6.67
N GLY A 429 -9.26 24.74 -5.34
CA GLY A 429 -10.20 25.60 -4.61
C GLY A 429 -11.63 25.04 -4.55
N VAL A 430 -11.84 23.82 -5.03
CA VAL A 430 -13.16 23.15 -5.02
C VAL A 430 -13.18 22.11 -3.91
N PRO A 431 -14.19 22.13 -3.02
CA PRO A 431 -14.32 21.16 -1.94
C PRO A 431 -14.39 19.73 -2.46
N GLY A 432 -13.71 18.81 -1.77
CA GLY A 432 -13.84 17.39 -2.02
C GLY A 432 -15.25 16.90 -1.72
N SER A 433 -15.67 15.82 -2.38
CA SER A 433 -16.98 15.21 -2.20
C SER A 433 -16.90 13.75 -1.79
N THR A 434 -17.85 13.33 -0.96
CA THR A 434 -18.09 11.92 -0.62
C THR A 434 -19.51 11.58 -1.06
N VAL A 435 -19.65 10.50 -1.83
CA VAL A 435 -20.94 10.03 -2.33
C VAL A 435 -21.22 8.66 -1.73
N PRO A 436 -22.28 8.50 -0.94
CA PRO A 436 -22.70 7.20 -0.42
C PRO A 436 -22.96 6.19 -1.54
N ILE A 437 -22.64 4.92 -1.32
CA ILE A 437 -22.79 3.87 -2.34
C ILE A 437 -24.22 3.75 -2.85
N ALA A 438 -25.21 3.88 -1.98
CA ALA A 438 -26.63 3.83 -2.39
C ALA A 438 -26.99 4.95 -3.39
N GLU A 439 -26.48 6.15 -3.18
CA GLU A 439 -26.67 7.27 -4.10
C GLU A 439 -25.89 7.05 -5.41
N THR A 440 -24.69 6.51 -5.33
CA THR A 440 -23.89 6.15 -6.52
C THR A 440 -24.63 5.13 -7.38
N ILE A 441 -25.16 4.07 -6.80
CA ILE A 441 -25.92 3.02 -7.51
C ILE A 441 -27.15 3.64 -8.20
N ASP A 442 -27.96 4.43 -7.46
CA ASP A 442 -29.14 5.08 -8.04
C ASP A 442 -28.79 6.04 -9.18
N ALA A 443 -27.74 6.84 -9.00
CA ALA A 443 -27.27 7.79 -10.02
C ALA A 443 -26.87 7.08 -11.31
N PHE A 444 -26.00 6.09 -11.24
CA PHE A 444 -25.54 5.37 -12.43
C PHE A 444 -26.63 4.53 -13.08
N ARG A 445 -27.56 3.96 -12.30
CA ARG A 445 -28.73 3.28 -12.85
C ARG A 445 -29.56 4.25 -13.72
N ARG A 446 -29.91 5.42 -13.19
CA ARG A 446 -30.71 6.43 -13.88
C ARG A 446 -30.01 7.01 -15.12
N ILE A 447 -28.69 7.23 -15.05
CA ILE A 447 -27.89 7.68 -16.19
C ILE A 447 -27.91 6.59 -17.30
N SER A 448 -27.72 5.32 -16.92
CA SER A 448 -27.69 4.19 -17.86
C SER A 448 -29.06 3.97 -18.51
N GLU A 449 -30.15 4.20 -17.79
CA GLU A 449 -31.53 4.12 -18.29
C GLU A 449 -31.91 5.31 -19.21
N GLY A 450 -31.10 6.37 -19.22
CA GLY A 450 -31.26 7.51 -20.11
C GLY A 450 -32.09 8.67 -19.55
N GLU A 451 -32.38 8.70 -18.27
CA GLU A 451 -33.14 9.78 -17.63
C GLU A 451 -32.53 11.16 -17.89
N PHE A 452 -31.19 11.21 -17.97
CA PHE A 452 -30.42 12.44 -18.15
C PHE A 452 -29.82 12.61 -19.56
N ASP A 453 -30.31 11.89 -20.57
CA ASP A 453 -29.80 12.00 -21.94
C ASP A 453 -29.93 13.42 -22.52
N HIS A 454 -30.85 14.22 -22.00
CA HIS A 454 -31.04 15.62 -22.39
C HIS A 454 -30.09 16.61 -21.73
N PHE A 455 -29.36 16.21 -20.67
CA PHE A 455 -28.38 17.07 -20.01
C PHE A 455 -27.10 17.21 -20.83
N PRO A 456 -26.46 18.40 -20.86
CA PRO A 456 -25.16 18.57 -21.49
C PRO A 456 -24.13 17.64 -20.89
N GLU A 457 -23.28 17.04 -21.71
CA GLU A 457 -22.21 16.14 -21.21
C GLU A 457 -21.30 16.81 -20.18
N GLN A 458 -21.07 18.12 -20.32
CA GLN A 458 -20.23 18.89 -19.41
C GLN A 458 -20.78 18.97 -17.97
N ALA A 459 -22.09 18.84 -17.79
CA ALA A 459 -22.70 18.83 -16.46
C ALA A 459 -22.26 17.65 -15.60
N PHE A 460 -21.87 16.55 -16.22
CA PHE A 460 -21.43 15.31 -15.54
C PHE A 460 -19.99 15.36 -15.04
N PHE A 461 -19.22 16.37 -15.46
CA PHE A 461 -17.80 16.45 -15.17
C PHE A 461 -17.52 16.94 -13.76
N MET A 462 -16.69 16.22 -13.01
CA MET A 462 -16.29 16.53 -11.63
C MET A 462 -17.48 16.82 -10.71
N CYS A 463 -18.50 15.98 -10.80
CA CYS A 463 -19.68 16.03 -9.93
C CYS A 463 -19.49 15.17 -8.67
N GLY A 464 -20.22 15.54 -7.60
CA GLY A 464 -20.53 14.65 -6.50
C GLY A 464 -21.69 13.72 -6.86
N GLY A 465 -22.85 13.88 -6.18
CA GLY A 465 -24.06 13.10 -6.46
C GLY A 465 -25.00 13.72 -7.50
N LEU A 466 -26.25 13.23 -7.54
CA LEU A 466 -27.26 13.67 -8.49
C LEU A 466 -27.68 15.13 -8.30
N ASP A 467 -27.67 15.62 -7.08
CA ASP A 467 -28.07 17.00 -6.81
C ASP A 467 -27.08 18.00 -7.41
N ASP A 468 -25.78 17.68 -7.33
CA ASP A 468 -24.73 18.45 -7.96
C ASP A 468 -24.83 18.40 -9.50
N LEU A 469 -25.13 17.21 -10.05
CA LEU A 469 -25.39 17.05 -11.49
C LEU A 469 -26.55 17.94 -11.96
N ARG A 470 -27.66 17.93 -11.24
CA ARG A 470 -28.83 18.75 -11.58
C ARG A 470 -28.56 20.24 -11.50
N ALA A 471 -27.84 20.67 -10.45
CA ALA A 471 -27.43 22.05 -10.29
C ALA A 471 -26.56 22.54 -11.45
N LYS A 472 -25.53 21.77 -11.83
CA LYS A 472 -24.66 22.08 -12.98
C LYS A 472 -25.38 22.06 -14.32
N ALA A 473 -26.30 21.11 -14.51
CA ALA A 473 -27.12 21.05 -15.72
C ALA A 473 -28.01 22.28 -15.87
N LYS A 474 -28.65 22.72 -14.77
CA LYS A 474 -29.49 23.92 -14.73
C LYS A 474 -28.71 25.19 -15.08
N GLU A 475 -27.51 25.34 -14.49
CA GLU A 475 -26.60 26.45 -14.78
C GLU A 475 -26.21 26.49 -16.27
N LEU A 476 -25.79 25.33 -16.83
CA LEU A 476 -25.36 25.23 -18.22
C LEU A 476 -26.47 25.42 -19.25
N MET A 477 -27.72 25.06 -18.90
CA MET A 477 -28.88 25.25 -19.76
C MET A 477 -29.48 26.65 -19.68
N GLY A 478 -28.96 27.50 -18.77
CA GLY A 478 -29.43 28.90 -18.63
C GLY A 478 -30.81 29.04 -17.97
N GLU A 479 -31.26 28.02 -17.24
CA GLU A 479 -32.48 28.09 -16.42
C GLU A 479 -32.13 28.74 -15.09
N GLU A 480 -32.18 30.07 -15.02
CA GLU A 480 -32.18 30.77 -13.75
C GLU A 480 -33.49 30.46 -13.01
N GLY A 481 -33.40 30.01 -11.74
CA GLY A 481 -34.51 29.59 -10.90
C GLY A 481 -35.36 30.70 -10.35
#